data_adf3e2db8a4bf5ba771da9245c07f0ee
#
_entry.id   adf3e2db8a4bf5ba771da9245c07f0ee
#
_cell.length_a   1.000
_cell.length_b   1.000
_cell.length_c   1.000
_cell.angle_alpha   90.00
_cell.angle_beta   90.00
_cell.angle_gamma   90.00
#
_symmetry.space_group_name_H-M   'P 1'
#
loop_
_entity.id
_entity.type
_entity.pdbx_description
1 polymer ?
#
loop_
_entity_poly.entity_id
_entity_poly.type
_entity_poly.pdbx_seq_one_letter_code
_entity_poly.pdbx_strand_id
1 'polypeptide(L)'
;MLSSRRISLAAATLLIGCLALSQHARTAMAQAGEAFPACDALAAIESADFGASIAIDNPWFPLIPGTQQVLQGFANRGGGELPHTVTFTVTDRTSIVDGVETVVVLDEDVNEGVLSEIELAFFAQDGEKNVWSFGEYPEEFDAETGGFIAPNVWFAGEGEGEPAQAGVLVPGDPSRGTRWHLQGWSADIDFLDCGQVFKMGQTLGNPNCANGVCKDVMVEKERSPLARQGGIQYKYYAPGVGLVQIGAVGDQENETLKLVARADIRGTAEWDRVLAEVDRLYDNACDRGFDLLCP
;
A
#
# COMPACT_ATOMS: atom_id res chain seq x y z
N MET A 1 -41.26 -9.29 8.04
CA MET A 1 -40.22 -10.24 7.60
C MET A 1 -39.33 -9.50 6.65
N LEU A 2 -38.34 -8.80 7.16
CA LEU A 2 -37.30 -8.08 6.38
C LEU A 2 -36.06 -8.97 6.33
N SER A 3 -35.71 -9.39 5.13
CA SER A 3 -34.52 -10.18 4.84
C SER A 3 -33.30 -9.29 5.00
N SER A 4 -32.50 -9.54 6.04
CA SER A 4 -31.19 -8.90 6.20
C SER A 4 -30.23 -9.48 5.16
N ARG A 5 -29.95 -8.74 4.10
CA ARG A 5 -28.82 -9.01 3.22
C ARG A 5 -27.55 -8.57 3.94
N ARG A 6 -26.75 -9.53 4.33
CA ARG A 6 -25.38 -9.27 4.79
C ARG A 6 -24.57 -8.86 3.56
N ILE A 7 -24.19 -7.61 3.49
CA ILE A 7 -23.22 -7.09 2.54
C ILE A 7 -21.86 -7.31 3.20
N SER A 8 -21.05 -8.19 2.64
CA SER A 8 -19.65 -8.32 3.05
C SER A 8 -18.91 -7.14 2.44
N LEU A 9 -18.44 -6.23 3.27
CA LEU A 9 -17.48 -5.21 2.87
C LEU A 9 -16.14 -5.90 2.62
N ALA A 10 -15.58 -5.68 1.45
CA ALA A 10 -14.17 -5.93 1.18
C ALA A 10 -13.46 -4.58 1.31
N ALA A 11 -12.56 -4.48 2.26
CA ALA A 11 -11.68 -3.33 2.39
C ALA A 11 -10.66 -3.34 1.26
N ALA A 12 -10.35 -2.21 0.69
CA ALA A 12 -9.24 -2.07 -0.24
C ALA A 12 -8.21 -1.11 0.35
N THR A 13 -7.07 -1.65 0.58
CA THR A 13 -5.88 -0.96 1.02
C THR A 13 -5.26 -0.22 -0.16
N LEU A 14 -4.79 0.98 0.04
CA LEU A 14 -4.19 1.81 -1.01
C LEU A 14 -2.90 1.21 -1.56
N LEU A 15 -2.28 0.36 -0.84
CA LEU A 15 -1.07 -0.35 -1.23
C LEU A 15 -1.33 -1.81 -1.55
N ILE A 16 -2.38 -2.43 -0.97
CA ILE A 16 -2.50 -3.88 -1.06
C ILE A 16 -3.97 -4.29 -0.85
N GLY A 17 -4.61 -4.81 -1.87
CA GLY A 17 -5.94 -5.39 -1.76
C GLY A 17 -5.89 -6.78 -1.11
N CYS A 18 -6.13 -6.89 0.20
CA CYS A 18 -6.33 -8.17 0.86
C CYS A 18 -7.80 -8.60 0.80
N LEU A 19 -8.08 -9.66 0.06
CA LEU A 19 -9.34 -10.38 0.13
C LEU A 19 -9.19 -11.54 1.11
N ALA A 20 -9.84 -11.50 2.26
CA ALA A 20 -9.94 -12.63 3.16
C ALA A 20 -10.62 -13.82 2.44
N LEU A 21 -9.83 -14.78 1.98
CA LEU A 21 -10.32 -16.03 1.41
C LEU A 21 -10.54 -17.07 2.52
N SER A 22 -11.76 -17.57 2.64
CA SER A 22 -12.10 -18.65 3.56
C SER A 22 -11.22 -19.89 3.33
N GLN A 23 -11.03 -20.74 4.36
CA GLN A 23 -10.21 -21.97 4.35
C GLN A 23 -10.45 -22.92 3.14
N HIS A 24 -11.53 -22.75 2.39
CA HIS A 24 -11.80 -23.49 1.16
C HIS A 24 -10.89 -23.12 -0.02
N ALA A 25 -10.19 -21.99 0.03
CA ALA A 25 -9.27 -21.57 -1.04
C ALA A 25 -7.95 -22.36 -1.03
N ARG A 26 -7.49 -22.81 0.15
CA ARG A 26 -6.27 -23.63 0.29
C ARG A 26 -6.37 -24.96 -0.49
N THR A 27 -7.57 -25.55 -0.56
CA THR A 27 -7.79 -26.80 -1.30
C THR A 27 -7.91 -26.58 -2.82
N ALA A 28 -8.29 -25.39 -3.26
CA ALA A 28 -8.41 -25.07 -4.67
C ALA A 28 -7.04 -24.76 -5.34
N MET A 29 -6.07 -24.24 -4.58
CA MET A 29 -4.70 -23.98 -5.08
C MET A 29 -3.95 -25.28 -5.40
N ALA A 30 -4.19 -26.36 -4.63
CA ALA A 30 -3.56 -27.66 -4.85
C ALA A 30 -4.13 -28.41 -6.08
N GLN A 31 -5.24 -27.95 -6.66
CA GLN A 31 -5.92 -28.62 -7.80
C GLN A 31 -5.91 -27.81 -9.10
N ALA A 32 -5.56 -26.54 -9.08
CA ALA A 32 -5.44 -25.72 -10.29
C ALA A 32 -3.99 -25.77 -10.80
N GLY A 33 -3.69 -26.76 -11.64
CA GLY A 33 -2.40 -26.89 -12.34
C GLY A 33 -2.18 -25.82 -13.42
N GLU A 34 -2.69 -24.60 -13.29
CA GLU A 34 -2.27 -23.44 -14.05
C GLU A 34 -1.34 -22.62 -13.16
N ALA A 35 -0.06 -22.66 -13.50
CA ALA A 35 0.93 -21.76 -12.93
C ALA A 35 0.45 -20.33 -13.19
N PHE A 36 -0.06 -19.65 -12.14
CA PHE A 36 -0.11 -18.20 -12.18
C PHE A 36 1.30 -17.73 -12.53
N PRO A 37 1.49 -16.76 -13.46
CA PRO A 37 2.80 -16.21 -13.66
C PRO A 37 3.25 -15.67 -12.31
N ALA A 38 4.15 -16.38 -11.67
CA ALA A 38 4.70 -15.99 -10.39
C ALA A 38 5.28 -14.59 -10.54
N CYS A 39 5.00 -13.69 -9.61
CA CYS A 39 5.80 -12.51 -9.49
C CYS A 39 7.15 -12.97 -8.94
N ASP A 40 8.18 -12.82 -9.73
CA ASP A 40 9.53 -13.10 -9.25
C ASP A 40 10.04 -11.89 -8.45
N ALA A 41 10.88 -12.09 -7.48
CA ALA A 41 11.61 -10.99 -6.84
C ALA A 41 12.33 -10.16 -7.92
N LEU A 42 12.18 -8.83 -7.90
CA LEU A 42 12.89 -7.94 -8.82
C LEU A 42 14.38 -7.86 -8.43
N ALA A 43 14.65 -7.85 -7.12
CA ALA A 43 15.95 -7.92 -6.50
C ALA A 43 15.91 -8.99 -5.40
N ALA A 44 17.05 -9.56 -5.05
CA ALA A 44 17.16 -10.52 -3.95
C ALA A 44 17.40 -9.74 -2.65
N ILE A 45 16.53 -9.92 -1.66
CA ILE A 45 16.62 -9.21 -0.38
C ILE A 45 17.94 -9.49 0.35
N GLU A 46 18.48 -10.72 0.24
CA GLU A 46 19.72 -11.12 0.90
C GLU A 46 20.94 -10.38 0.34
N SER A 47 20.84 -9.83 -0.86
CA SER A 47 21.91 -9.05 -1.51
C SER A 47 21.61 -7.55 -1.55
N ALA A 48 20.45 -7.12 -1.07
CA ALA A 48 20.10 -5.72 -1.01
C ALA A 48 20.89 -5.01 0.10
N ASP A 49 21.52 -3.90 -0.24
CA ASP A 49 22.23 -3.04 0.72
C ASP A 49 21.31 -1.90 1.14
N PHE A 50 20.65 -2.04 2.28
CA PHE A 50 19.78 -0.99 2.82
C PHE A 50 20.57 0.14 3.50
N GLY A 51 21.88 -0.04 3.70
CA GLY A 51 22.74 0.98 4.32
C GLY A 51 22.29 1.36 5.73
N ALA A 52 22.87 2.45 6.25
CA ALA A 52 22.50 3.02 7.55
C ALA A 52 21.56 4.25 7.42
N SER A 53 21.08 4.55 6.23
CA SER A 53 20.27 5.73 5.96
C SER A 53 18.82 5.36 5.76
N ILE A 54 17.95 5.97 6.55
CA ILE A 54 16.48 5.91 6.38
C ILE A 54 15.97 6.86 5.28
N ALA A 55 16.86 7.54 4.54
CA ALA A 55 16.43 8.45 3.50
C ALA A 55 15.92 7.67 2.27
N ILE A 56 14.64 7.84 1.96
CA ILE A 56 14.03 7.32 0.74
C ILE A 56 13.93 8.46 -0.26
N ASP A 57 14.93 8.54 -1.17
CA ASP A 57 15.07 9.57 -2.18
C ASP A 57 14.85 9.07 -3.61
N ASN A 58 14.21 7.91 -3.75
CA ASN A 58 13.79 7.38 -5.05
C ASN A 58 13.09 8.47 -5.87
N PRO A 59 13.47 8.70 -7.13
CA PRO A 59 12.89 9.80 -7.92
C PRO A 59 11.37 9.74 -8.07
N TRP A 60 10.78 8.56 -8.16
CA TRP A 60 9.33 8.39 -8.38
C TRP A 60 8.54 8.19 -7.10
N PHE A 61 9.20 7.80 -6.01
CA PHE A 61 8.53 7.59 -4.72
C PHE A 61 9.38 8.11 -3.55
N PRO A 62 9.63 9.44 -3.50
CA PRO A 62 10.39 10.02 -2.41
C PRO A 62 9.56 10.09 -1.13
N LEU A 63 10.02 9.44 -0.06
CA LEU A 63 9.39 9.47 1.25
C LEU A 63 10.16 10.44 2.17
N ILE A 64 9.80 11.71 2.12
CA ILE A 64 10.43 12.77 2.90
C ILE A 64 9.59 13.02 4.15
N PRO A 65 10.13 12.84 5.38
CA PRO A 65 9.39 13.06 6.62
C PRO A 65 8.68 14.43 6.65
N GLY A 66 7.41 14.41 7.04
CA GLY A 66 6.53 15.59 7.06
C GLY A 66 5.74 15.79 5.76
N THR A 67 6.06 15.09 4.69
CA THR A 67 5.27 15.17 3.46
C THR A 67 3.94 14.45 3.65
N GLN A 68 2.84 15.18 3.46
CA GLN A 68 1.49 14.64 3.35
C GLN A 68 0.98 14.79 1.92
N GLN A 69 0.39 13.73 1.39
CA GLN A 69 -0.29 13.69 0.10
C GLN A 69 -1.76 13.32 0.32
N VAL A 70 -2.66 14.05 -0.32
CA VAL A 70 -4.10 13.74 -0.31
C VAL A 70 -4.52 13.40 -1.74
N LEU A 71 -5.01 12.18 -1.92
CA LEU A 71 -5.58 11.72 -3.17
C LEU A 71 -7.09 11.64 -3.02
N GLN A 72 -7.84 12.09 -4.02
CA GLN A 72 -9.30 12.05 -4.01
C GLN A 72 -9.85 11.54 -5.34
N GLY A 73 -10.98 10.86 -5.25
CA GLY A 73 -11.71 10.33 -6.38
C GLY A 73 -12.87 9.46 -5.96
N PHE A 74 -12.94 8.27 -6.53
CA PHE A 74 -14.06 7.35 -6.34
C PHE A 74 -13.56 5.91 -6.21
N ALA A 75 -14.29 5.12 -5.42
CA ALA A 75 -14.13 3.68 -5.34
C ALA A 75 -15.51 3.02 -5.21
N ASN A 76 -15.65 1.76 -5.65
CA ASN A 76 -16.85 0.96 -5.48
C ASN A 76 -16.63 -0.09 -4.39
N ARG A 77 -17.13 0.17 -3.21
CA ARG A 77 -17.07 -0.73 -2.05
C ARG A 77 -18.37 -1.54 -1.88
N GLY A 78 -19.10 -1.78 -2.98
CA GLY A 78 -20.35 -2.55 -3.00
C GLY A 78 -21.63 -1.69 -3.06
N GLY A 79 -21.51 -0.37 -2.93
CA GLY A 79 -22.61 0.61 -3.05
C GLY A 79 -22.67 1.38 -4.38
N GLY A 80 -21.78 1.07 -5.33
CA GLY A 80 -21.54 1.86 -6.51
C GLY A 80 -20.27 2.73 -6.36
N GLU A 81 -20.01 3.61 -7.31
CA GLU A 81 -18.89 4.56 -7.24
C GLU A 81 -19.22 5.66 -6.23
N LEU A 82 -18.50 5.67 -5.11
CA LEU A 82 -18.67 6.59 -3.99
C LEU A 82 -17.40 7.42 -3.78
N PRO A 83 -17.52 8.65 -3.24
CA PRO A 83 -16.35 9.47 -2.93
C PRO A 83 -15.35 8.74 -2.03
N HIS A 84 -14.09 8.77 -2.43
CA HIS A 84 -13.00 8.11 -1.76
C HIS A 84 -11.80 9.07 -1.61
N THR A 85 -11.21 9.09 -0.44
CA THR A 85 -10.04 9.93 -0.13
C THR A 85 -9.00 9.10 0.60
N VAL A 86 -7.77 9.23 0.14
CA VAL A 86 -6.62 8.64 0.80
C VAL A 86 -5.66 9.72 1.19
N THR A 87 -5.19 9.67 2.45
CA THR A 87 -4.20 10.60 3.00
C THR A 87 -2.97 9.84 3.43
N PHE A 88 -1.89 10.01 2.67
CA PHE A 88 -0.61 9.36 2.87
C PHE A 88 0.37 10.34 3.50
N THR A 89 0.83 10.06 4.73
CA THR A 89 1.72 10.94 5.48
C THR A 89 3.02 10.24 5.87
N VAL A 90 4.14 10.74 5.35
CA VAL A 90 5.47 10.26 5.73
C VAL A 90 5.83 10.80 7.10
N THR A 91 6.03 9.92 8.07
CA THR A 91 6.37 10.31 9.44
C THR A 91 7.89 10.44 9.64
N ASP A 92 8.32 10.86 10.83
CA ASP A 92 9.70 10.82 11.29
C ASP A 92 9.99 9.60 12.19
N ARG A 93 9.05 8.66 12.23
CA ARG A 93 9.19 7.40 12.97
C ARG A 93 9.87 6.35 12.11
N THR A 94 10.60 5.47 12.76
CA THR A 94 11.21 4.28 12.16
C THR A 94 10.89 3.03 12.98
N SER A 95 10.93 1.88 12.32
CA SER A 95 10.84 0.57 12.97
C SER A 95 11.83 -0.39 12.34
N ILE A 96 12.26 -1.40 13.10
CA ILE A 96 13.08 -2.48 12.56
C ILE A 96 12.16 -3.63 12.15
N VAL A 97 12.10 -3.93 10.86
CA VAL A 97 11.36 -5.08 10.32
C VAL A 97 12.33 -5.98 9.57
N ASP A 98 12.37 -7.25 9.92
CA ASP A 98 13.32 -8.25 9.39
C ASP A 98 14.78 -7.77 9.40
N GLY A 99 15.16 -7.08 10.50
CA GLY A 99 16.52 -6.54 10.67
C GLY A 99 16.84 -5.28 9.85
N VAL A 100 15.88 -4.74 9.09
CA VAL A 100 16.02 -3.52 8.28
C VAL A 100 15.31 -2.35 8.96
N GLU A 101 16.00 -1.20 9.07
CA GLU A 101 15.37 0.04 9.55
C GLU A 101 14.47 0.62 8.46
N THR A 102 13.18 0.73 8.76
CA THR A 102 12.14 1.19 7.85
C THR A 102 11.61 2.57 8.23
N VAL A 103 11.20 3.34 7.24
CA VAL A 103 10.41 4.56 7.42
C VAL A 103 8.94 4.18 7.61
N VAL A 104 8.30 4.81 8.59
CA VAL A 104 6.88 4.59 8.89
C VAL A 104 6.04 5.67 8.20
N VAL A 105 5.04 5.22 7.47
CA VAL A 105 4.04 6.06 6.84
C VAL A 105 2.70 5.80 7.48
N LEU A 106 1.93 6.86 7.76
CA LEU A 106 0.52 6.76 8.11
C LEU A 106 -0.31 6.91 6.84
N ASP A 107 -1.14 5.91 6.56
CA ASP A 107 -2.15 5.95 5.50
C ASP A 107 -3.55 5.94 6.11
N GLU A 108 -4.41 6.84 5.64
CA GLU A 108 -5.78 7.01 6.11
C GLU A 108 -6.74 6.94 4.92
N ASP A 109 -7.61 5.95 4.92
CA ASP A 109 -8.60 5.70 3.89
C ASP A 109 -10.00 6.09 4.36
N VAL A 110 -10.64 7.00 3.62
CA VAL A 110 -11.93 7.58 3.97
C VAL A 110 -12.93 7.38 2.83
N ASN A 111 -14.00 6.62 3.10
CA ASN A 111 -15.10 6.37 2.18
C ASN A 111 -16.33 7.19 2.57
N GLU A 112 -16.87 8.02 1.66
CA GLU A 112 -18.02 8.89 1.92
C GLU A 112 -17.90 9.78 3.18
N GLY A 113 -16.66 10.13 3.56
CA GLY A 113 -16.39 10.93 4.75
C GLY A 113 -16.29 10.12 6.06
N VAL A 114 -16.33 8.79 5.99
CA VAL A 114 -16.14 7.89 7.14
C VAL A 114 -14.80 7.18 7.00
N LEU A 115 -13.99 7.19 8.07
CA LEU A 115 -12.74 6.43 8.11
C LEU A 115 -13.05 4.95 7.97
N SER A 116 -12.52 4.32 6.93
CA SER A 116 -12.67 2.89 6.66
C SER A 116 -11.44 2.09 7.05
N GLU A 117 -10.27 2.71 6.94
CA GLU A 117 -8.99 2.10 7.30
C GLU A 117 -7.99 3.17 7.72
N ILE A 118 -7.11 2.79 8.63
CA ILE A 118 -5.93 3.55 9.00
C ILE A 118 -4.79 2.57 9.24
N GLU A 119 -3.62 2.81 8.64
CA GLU A 119 -2.52 1.87 8.73
C GLU A 119 -1.16 2.52 8.94
N LEU A 120 -0.25 1.72 9.53
CA LEU A 120 1.18 1.96 9.49
C LEU A 120 1.77 1.10 8.39
N ALA A 121 2.37 1.73 7.38
CA ALA A 121 3.10 1.05 6.32
C ALA A 121 4.62 1.27 6.48
N PHE A 122 5.41 0.24 6.19
CA PHE A 122 6.85 0.18 6.49
C PHE A 122 7.67 0.06 5.21
N PHE A 123 8.53 1.06 4.95
CA PHE A 123 9.32 1.13 3.72
C PHE A 123 10.80 1.30 4.00
N ALA A 124 11.64 0.69 3.15
CA ALA A 124 13.07 0.95 3.12
C ALA A 124 13.56 1.13 1.69
N GLN A 125 14.72 1.75 1.51
CA GLN A 125 15.36 1.91 0.22
C GLN A 125 16.72 1.24 0.22
N ASP A 126 16.98 0.42 -0.80
CA ASP A 126 18.30 -0.19 -1.00
C ASP A 126 19.30 0.73 -1.72
N GLY A 127 20.55 0.29 -1.85
CA GLY A 127 21.62 1.03 -2.50
C GLY A 127 21.39 1.29 -3.99
N GLU A 128 20.51 0.53 -4.64
CA GLU A 128 20.09 0.71 -6.04
C GLU A 128 18.87 1.64 -6.14
N LYS A 129 18.43 2.20 -5.02
CA LYS A 129 17.25 3.07 -4.87
C LYS A 129 15.91 2.37 -5.13
N ASN A 130 15.85 1.05 -5.08
CA ASN A 130 14.56 0.38 -5.03
C ASN A 130 13.89 0.69 -3.69
N VAL A 131 12.61 1.06 -3.72
CA VAL A 131 11.80 1.18 -2.50
C VAL A 131 11.08 -0.13 -2.28
N TRP A 132 11.28 -0.68 -1.10
CA TRP A 132 10.74 -1.96 -0.67
C TRP A 132 9.60 -1.76 0.31
N SER A 133 8.55 -2.58 0.21
CA SER A 133 7.51 -2.74 1.23
C SER A 133 7.93 -3.86 2.18
N PHE A 134 7.91 -3.57 3.48
CA PHE A 134 8.31 -4.50 4.54
C PHE A 134 7.14 -4.96 5.40
N GLY A 135 5.97 -4.38 5.23
CA GLY A 135 4.80 -4.79 6.02
C GLY A 135 3.81 -3.66 6.25
N GLU A 136 2.70 -4.05 6.87
CA GLU A 136 1.59 -3.16 7.19
C GLU A 136 0.89 -3.61 8.47
N TYR A 137 0.45 -2.62 9.23
CA TYR A 137 -0.46 -2.78 10.36
C TYR A 137 -1.70 -1.94 10.12
N PRO A 138 -2.74 -2.49 9.48
CA PRO A 138 -4.01 -1.81 9.25
C PRO A 138 -4.95 -1.94 10.45
N GLU A 139 -5.76 -0.92 10.69
CA GLU A 139 -6.99 -0.98 11.48
C GLU A 139 -8.16 -0.66 10.57
N GLU A 140 -8.99 -1.66 10.28
CA GLU A 140 -10.17 -1.55 9.44
C GLU A 140 -11.42 -1.32 10.28
N PHE A 141 -12.38 -0.56 9.75
CA PHE A 141 -13.62 -0.23 10.42
C PHE A 141 -14.83 -0.58 9.56
N ASP A 142 -15.82 -1.19 10.18
CA ASP A 142 -17.10 -1.47 9.55
C ASP A 142 -17.85 -0.17 9.22
N ALA A 143 -18.22 0.02 7.96
CA ALA A 143 -18.82 1.27 7.48
C ALA A 143 -20.20 1.59 8.10
N GLU A 144 -20.95 0.57 8.55
CA GLU A 144 -22.29 0.76 9.12
C GLU A 144 -22.24 1.06 10.62
N THR A 145 -21.32 0.40 11.33
CA THR A 145 -21.25 0.47 12.79
C THR A 145 -20.09 1.29 13.32
N GLY A 146 -19.06 1.57 12.48
CA GLY A 146 -17.79 2.14 12.90
C GLY A 146 -16.98 1.20 13.80
N GLY A 147 -17.39 -0.07 13.88
CA GLY A 147 -16.73 -1.08 14.71
C GLY A 147 -15.44 -1.57 14.07
N PHE A 148 -14.42 -1.78 14.92
CA PHE A 148 -13.14 -2.35 14.51
C PHE A 148 -13.33 -3.77 13.95
N ILE A 149 -12.66 -4.04 12.82
CA ILE A 149 -12.54 -5.36 12.21
C ILE A 149 -11.13 -5.88 12.52
N ALA A 150 -10.96 -7.21 12.61
CA ALA A 150 -9.65 -7.80 12.86
C ALA A 150 -8.66 -7.43 11.74
N PRO A 151 -7.46 -6.92 12.08
CA PRO A 151 -6.50 -6.44 11.10
C PRO A 151 -5.88 -7.59 10.28
N ASN A 152 -5.59 -7.32 9.02
CA ASN A 152 -4.81 -8.19 8.14
C ASN A 152 -3.34 -7.75 8.17
N VAL A 153 -2.67 -8.03 9.28
CA VAL A 153 -1.29 -7.59 9.54
C VAL A 153 -0.29 -8.53 8.88
N TRP A 154 0.74 -7.96 8.28
CA TRP A 154 1.90 -8.72 7.84
C TRP A 154 3.19 -7.92 8.01
N PHE A 155 4.28 -8.63 8.34
CA PHE A 155 5.63 -8.07 8.39
C PHE A 155 6.59 -9.06 7.74
N ALA A 156 7.53 -8.57 6.95
CA ALA A 156 8.60 -9.38 6.38
C ALA A 156 9.35 -10.11 7.50
N GLY A 157 9.69 -11.37 7.25
CA GLY A 157 10.37 -12.23 8.24
C GLY A 157 9.45 -12.87 9.30
N GLU A 158 8.20 -12.40 9.45
CA GLU A 158 7.24 -12.93 10.41
C GLU A 158 6.27 -13.92 9.73
N GLY A 159 5.66 -14.83 10.52
CA GLY A 159 4.65 -15.79 10.10
C GLY A 159 4.68 -17.10 10.85
N GLU A 160 3.54 -17.81 10.93
CA GLU A 160 3.43 -19.11 11.60
C GLU A 160 4.02 -20.28 10.78
N GLY A 161 4.17 -20.09 9.46
CA GLY A 161 4.64 -21.12 8.51
C GLY A 161 5.83 -20.66 7.69
N GLU A 162 5.59 -20.25 6.46
CA GLU A 162 6.61 -19.59 5.64
C GLU A 162 6.64 -18.10 6.00
N PRO A 163 7.82 -17.54 6.33
CA PRO A 163 7.92 -16.11 6.66
C PRO A 163 7.43 -15.23 5.51
N ALA A 164 6.69 -14.18 5.85
CA ALA A 164 6.26 -13.18 4.87
C ALA A 164 7.48 -12.51 4.20
N GLN A 165 7.32 -12.09 2.96
CA GLN A 165 8.40 -11.60 2.13
C GLN A 165 8.19 -10.13 1.75
N ALA A 166 9.20 -9.32 2.02
CA ALA A 166 9.31 -7.98 1.45
C ALA A 166 9.46 -8.06 -0.08
N GLY A 167 9.02 -7.02 -0.77
CA GLY A 167 9.20 -6.91 -2.20
C GLY A 167 9.43 -5.47 -2.65
N VAL A 168 9.91 -5.30 -3.88
CA VAL A 168 10.15 -3.97 -4.45
C VAL A 168 8.83 -3.34 -4.87
N LEU A 169 8.42 -2.30 -4.14
CA LEU A 169 7.23 -1.51 -4.48
C LEU A 169 7.50 -0.61 -5.68
N VAL A 170 8.61 0.16 -5.65
CA VAL A 170 8.98 1.07 -6.74
C VAL A 170 10.45 0.86 -7.10
N PRO A 171 10.78 0.47 -8.35
CA PRO A 171 12.15 0.28 -8.78
C PRO A 171 12.97 1.58 -8.79
N GLY A 172 14.27 1.50 -8.45
CA GLY A 172 15.19 2.63 -8.50
C GLY A 172 15.60 3.04 -9.91
N ASP A 173 15.71 2.06 -10.80
CA ASP A 173 15.96 2.27 -12.24
C ASP A 173 14.88 1.58 -13.07
N PRO A 174 13.66 2.17 -13.14
CA PRO A 174 12.53 1.57 -13.82
C PRO A 174 12.71 1.60 -15.33
N SER A 175 12.39 0.50 -15.98
CA SER A 175 12.36 0.41 -17.43
C SER A 175 11.02 -0.13 -17.92
N ARG A 176 10.55 0.38 -19.09
CA ARG A 176 9.28 -0.06 -19.68
C ARG A 176 9.30 -1.56 -19.98
N GLY A 177 8.22 -2.24 -19.58
CA GLY A 177 8.01 -3.64 -19.92
C GLY A 177 8.80 -4.59 -19.02
N THR A 178 9.05 -4.23 -17.76
CA THR A 178 9.56 -5.18 -16.78
C THR A 178 8.63 -6.39 -16.68
N ARG A 179 9.16 -7.52 -16.27
CA ARG A 179 8.31 -8.64 -15.86
C ARG A 179 7.52 -8.26 -14.60
N TRP A 180 6.46 -8.99 -14.31
CA TRP A 180 5.77 -8.90 -13.03
C TRP A 180 6.74 -9.26 -11.90
N HIS A 181 6.82 -8.41 -10.90
CA HIS A 181 7.71 -8.58 -9.76
C HIS A 181 6.94 -8.52 -8.43
N LEU A 182 7.51 -9.15 -7.42
CA LEU A 182 6.95 -9.17 -6.07
C LEU A 182 7.02 -7.78 -5.44
N GLN A 183 5.89 -7.31 -4.89
CA GLN A 183 5.80 -6.13 -4.04
C GLN A 183 5.61 -6.49 -2.56
N GLY A 184 5.06 -7.65 -2.28
CA GLY A 184 4.92 -8.21 -0.94
C GLY A 184 4.15 -9.53 -0.97
N TRP A 185 4.39 -10.39 0.05
CA TRP A 185 3.70 -11.66 0.19
C TRP A 185 3.60 -12.09 1.64
N SER A 186 2.43 -12.63 2.03
CA SER A 186 2.23 -13.30 3.31
C SER A 186 1.22 -14.45 3.15
N ALA A 187 1.62 -15.65 3.58
CA ALA A 187 0.74 -16.81 3.55
C ALA A 187 -0.34 -16.74 4.63
N ASP A 188 -0.07 -16.10 5.76
CA ASP A 188 -0.95 -16.10 6.93
C ASP A 188 -2.24 -15.31 6.69
N ILE A 189 -2.18 -14.31 5.81
CA ILE A 189 -3.34 -13.48 5.43
C ILE A 189 -3.76 -13.64 3.96
N ASP A 190 -3.23 -14.66 3.25
CA ASP A 190 -3.49 -14.90 1.82
C ASP A 190 -3.17 -13.66 0.95
N PHE A 191 -2.07 -12.96 1.28
CA PHE A 191 -1.63 -11.74 0.60
C PHE A 191 -0.53 -12.02 -0.42
N LEU A 192 -0.66 -11.45 -1.62
CA LEU A 192 0.38 -11.43 -2.66
C LEU A 192 0.12 -10.28 -3.61
N ASP A 193 1.05 -9.33 -3.67
CA ASP A 193 0.99 -8.25 -4.65
C ASP A 193 2.18 -8.22 -5.59
N CYS A 194 1.87 -7.86 -6.84
CA CYS A 194 2.80 -7.84 -7.94
C CYS A 194 2.71 -6.53 -8.72
N GLY A 195 3.88 -5.93 -8.98
CA GLY A 195 4.06 -4.76 -9.81
C GLY A 195 4.63 -5.06 -11.19
N GLN A 196 4.41 -4.14 -12.14
CA GLN A 196 5.05 -4.15 -13.46
C GLN A 196 5.19 -2.72 -13.99
N VAL A 197 6.38 -2.27 -14.27
CA VAL A 197 6.58 -0.99 -14.98
C VAL A 197 6.01 -1.10 -16.40
N PHE A 198 4.89 -0.44 -16.63
CA PHE A 198 4.13 -0.53 -17.89
C PHE A 198 4.49 0.57 -18.88
N LYS A 199 4.64 1.81 -18.41
CA LYS A 199 4.98 2.96 -19.26
C LYS A 199 5.93 3.90 -18.53
N MET A 200 6.79 4.55 -19.30
CA MET A 200 7.68 5.62 -18.87
C MET A 200 7.43 6.88 -19.68
N GLY A 201 7.82 8.04 -19.14
CA GLY A 201 7.81 9.31 -19.88
C GLY A 201 6.42 9.85 -20.18
N GLN A 202 5.40 9.51 -19.38
CA GLN A 202 4.06 10.03 -19.57
C GLN A 202 3.97 11.48 -19.08
N THR A 203 2.94 12.20 -19.57
CA THR A 203 2.65 13.58 -19.15
C THR A 203 1.22 13.65 -18.65
N LEU A 204 1.01 14.22 -17.46
CA LEU A 204 -0.29 14.38 -16.83
C LEU A 204 -0.48 15.81 -16.32
N GLY A 205 -1.69 16.34 -16.46
CA GLY A 205 -2.09 17.58 -15.80
C GLY A 205 -2.33 17.34 -14.31
N ASN A 206 -1.56 18.00 -13.43
CA ASN A 206 -1.80 17.99 -11.99
C ASN A 206 -1.21 19.26 -11.35
N PRO A 207 -1.99 20.03 -10.56
CA PRO A 207 -1.53 21.30 -9.97
C PRO A 207 -0.39 21.14 -8.97
N ASN A 208 -0.17 19.95 -8.42
CA ASN A 208 0.92 19.64 -7.49
C ASN A 208 2.28 19.42 -8.19
N CYS A 209 2.29 19.39 -9.51
CA CYS A 209 3.49 19.33 -10.33
C CYS A 209 3.91 20.72 -10.84
N ALA A 210 5.15 20.85 -11.24
CA ALA A 210 5.70 22.11 -11.75
C ALA A 210 4.89 22.64 -12.95
N ASN A 211 4.44 23.89 -12.85
CA ASN A 211 3.57 24.53 -13.85
C ASN A 211 2.26 23.77 -14.15
N GLY A 212 1.74 23.03 -13.19
CA GLY A 212 0.51 22.25 -13.33
C GLY A 212 0.63 21.00 -14.20
N VAL A 213 1.85 20.57 -14.51
CA VAL A 213 2.10 19.42 -15.41
C VAL A 213 3.19 18.51 -14.84
N CYS A 214 2.82 17.27 -14.58
CA CYS A 214 3.76 16.20 -14.27
C CYS A 214 4.36 15.67 -15.58
N LYS A 215 5.68 15.67 -15.68
CA LYS A 215 6.43 15.11 -16.79
C LYS A 215 7.19 13.86 -16.37
N ASP A 216 7.60 13.07 -17.35
CA ASP A 216 8.39 11.86 -17.16
C ASP A 216 7.75 10.86 -16.17
N VAL A 217 6.40 10.85 -16.13
CA VAL A 217 5.64 9.99 -15.24
C VAL A 217 5.84 8.53 -15.60
N MET A 218 6.18 7.72 -14.59
CA MET A 218 6.16 6.27 -14.64
C MET A 218 4.72 5.79 -14.39
N VAL A 219 4.28 4.78 -15.13
CA VAL A 219 3.03 4.07 -14.88
C VAL A 219 3.37 2.64 -14.52
N GLU A 220 2.99 2.23 -13.35
CA GLU A 220 3.07 0.86 -12.89
C GLU A 220 1.69 0.21 -12.91
N LYS A 221 1.65 -1.06 -13.26
CA LYS A 221 0.48 -1.92 -13.07
C LYS A 221 0.68 -2.71 -11.81
N GLU A 222 -0.36 -2.79 -11.01
CA GLU A 222 -0.39 -3.65 -9.83
C GLU A 222 -1.56 -4.61 -9.91
N ARG A 223 -1.38 -5.77 -9.34
CA ARG A 223 -2.43 -6.79 -9.21
C ARG A 223 -2.11 -7.77 -8.09
N SER A 224 -3.14 -8.32 -7.47
CA SER A 224 -3.03 -9.51 -6.66
C SER A 224 -3.39 -10.75 -7.49
N PRO A 225 -2.45 -11.70 -7.73
CA PRO A 225 -2.75 -12.97 -8.39
C PRO A 225 -3.74 -13.85 -7.60
N LEU A 226 -3.90 -13.58 -6.30
CA LEU A 226 -4.83 -14.30 -5.42
C LEU A 226 -6.27 -13.79 -5.54
N ALA A 227 -6.47 -12.59 -6.05
CA ALA A 227 -7.80 -12.03 -6.27
C ALA A 227 -8.56 -12.81 -7.37
N ARG A 228 -9.71 -13.40 -7.03
CA ARG A 228 -10.49 -14.25 -7.96
C ARG A 228 -11.01 -13.53 -9.19
N GLN A 229 -11.19 -12.23 -9.12
CA GLN A 229 -11.65 -11.38 -10.22
C GLN A 229 -10.64 -10.24 -10.41
N GLY A 230 -9.36 -10.62 -10.43
CA GLY A 230 -8.24 -9.71 -10.40
C GLY A 230 -8.30 -8.67 -11.50
N GLY A 231 -8.54 -7.43 -11.10
CA GLY A 231 -8.32 -6.26 -11.90
C GLY A 231 -6.85 -5.88 -11.93
N ILE A 232 -6.60 -4.79 -12.62
CA ILE A 232 -5.29 -4.14 -12.65
C ILE A 232 -5.50 -2.71 -12.15
N GLN A 233 -4.76 -2.34 -11.12
CA GLN A 233 -4.55 -0.94 -10.78
C GLN A 233 -3.43 -0.36 -11.62
N TYR A 234 -3.53 0.91 -11.94
CA TYR A 234 -2.50 1.69 -12.61
C TYR A 234 -2.07 2.80 -11.65
N LYS A 235 -0.85 2.73 -11.15
CA LYS A 235 -0.26 3.77 -10.30
C LYS A 235 0.65 4.66 -11.14
N TYR A 236 0.45 5.97 -11.04
CA TYR A 236 1.16 6.98 -11.81
C TYR A 236 2.08 7.76 -10.87
N TYR A 237 3.38 7.59 -11.03
CA TYR A 237 4.39 8.21 -10.20
C TYR A 237 5.10 9.33 -10.96
N ALA A 238 5.10 10.54 -10.40
CA ALA A 238 5.78 11.70 -10.98
C ALA A 238 7.10 11.98 -10.26
N PRO A 239 8.21 12.22 -10.99
CA PRO A 239 9.50 12.48 -10.40
C PRO A 239 9.47 13.66 -9.41
N GLY A 240 10.01 13.43 -8.19
CA GLY A 240 10.08 14.40 -7.10
C GLY A 240 8.74 14.69 -6.41
N VAL A 241 7.65 14.06 -6.87
CA VAL A 241 6.31 14.24 -6.28
C VAL A 241 5.83 12.96 -5.60
N GLY A 242 5.98 11.80 -6.24
CA GLY A 242 5.44 10.53 -5.79
C GLY A 242 4.19 10.13 -6.57
N LEU A 243 3.27 9.44 -5.92
CA LEU A 243 2.01 8.98 -6.50
C LEU A 243 1.08 10.16 -6.82
N VAL A 244 0.72 10.33 -8.09
CA VAL A 244 -0.12 11.45 -8.55
C VAL A 244 -1.49 11.04 -9.05
N GLN A 245 -1.67 9.76 -9.37
CA GLN A 245 -2.95 9.23 -9.84
C GLN A 245 -3.00 7.71 -9.68
N ILE A 246 -4.18 7.21 -9.36
CA ILE A 246 -4.55 5.79 -9.45
C ILE A 246 -5.66 5.66 -10.50
N GLY A 247 -5.63 4.59 -11.27
CA GLY A 247 -6.68 4.17 -12.17
C GLY A 247 -6.86 2.66 -12.10
N ALA A 248 -8.01 2.15 -12.52
CA ALA A 248 -8.32 0.73 -12.47
C ALA A 248 -8.89 0.22 -13.80
N VAL A 249 -8.66 -1.06 -14.10
CA VAL A 249 -9.27 -1.73 -15.23
C VAL A 249 -9.61 -3.17 -14.84
N GLY A 250 -10.90 -3.51 -14.90
CA GLY A 250 -11.40 -4.85 -14.59
C GLY A 250 -11.38 -5.18 -13.09
N ASP A 251 -11.05 -4.23 -12.25
CA ASP A 251 -11.14 -4.30 -10.82
C ASP A 251 -12.59 -4.05 -10.38
N GLN A 252 -13.07 -4.82 -9.40
CA GLN A 252 -14.45 -4.66 -8.87
C GLN A 252 -14.63 -3.34 -8.14
N GLU A 253 -13.58 -2.87 -7.47
CA GLU A 253 -13.61 -1.64 -6.70
C GLU A 253 -13.47 -0.41 -7.58
N ASN A 254 -12.91 -0.59 -8.78
CA ASN A 254 -12.75 0.44 -9.79
C ASN A 254 -12.20 1.76 -9.23
N GLU A 255 -11.23 1.63 -8.32
CA GLU A 255 -10.66 2.78 -7.63
C GLU A 255 -9.96 3.73 -8.60
N THR A 256 -10.35 4.99 -8.52
CA THR A 256 -9.76 6.06 -9.35
C THR A 256 -9.50 7.28 -8.47
N LEU A 257 -8.23 7.61 -8.27
CA LEU A 257 -7.80 8.72 -7.42
C LEU A 257 -6.87 9.68 -8.16
N LYS A 258 -6.82 10.93 -7.72
CA LYS A 258 -5.87 11.95 -8.18
C LYS A 258 -5.31 12.72 -6.99
N LEU A 259 -4.03 13.01 -7.02
CA LEU A 259 -3.38 13.88 -6.04
C LEU A 259 -3.99 15.28 -6.13
N VAL A 260 -4.65 15.71 -5.05
CA VAL A 260 -5.28 17.02 -4.94
C VAL A 260 -4.50 17.99 -4.06
N ALA A 261 -3.75 17.47 -3.08
CA ALA A 261 -2.88 18.28 -2.23
C ALA A 261 -1.58 17.55 -1.89
N ARG A 262 -0.49 18.31 -1.78
CA ARG A 262 0.80 17.86 -1.26
C ARG A 262 1.44 19.00 -0.47
N ALA A 263 1.82 18.75 0.77
CA ALA A 263 2.40 19.74 1.64
C ALA A 263 3.43 19.13 2.61
N ASP A 264 4.36 19.94 3.09
CA ASP A 264 5.11 19.67 4.32
C ASP A 264 4.26 20.18 5.48
N ILE A 265 3.81 19.29 6.35
CA ILE A 265 2.93 19.60 7.48
C ILE A 265 3.67 19.72 8.82
N ARG A 266 5.01 19.59 8.84
CA ARG A 266 5.78 19.68 10.08
C ARG A 266 5.57 21.01 10.79
N GLY A 267 5.44 20.94 12.12
CA GLY A 267 5.17 22.11 12.95
C GLY A 267 3.75 22.65 12.87
N THR A 268 2.82 21.91 12.30
CA THR A 268 1.38 22.22 12.29
C THR A 268 0.63 21.33 13.28
N ALA A 269 -0.60 21.72 13.63
CA ALA A 269 -1.48 20.88 14.45
C ALA A 269 -1.82 19.53 13.77
N GLU A 270 -1.81 19.50 12.44
CA GLU A 270 -2.01 18.26 11.67
C GLU A 270 -0.84 17.29 11.85
N TRP A 271 0.39 17.79 11.88
CA TRP A 271 1.55 16.96 12.19
C TRP A 271 1.47 16.35 13.59
N ASP A 272 1.08 17.16 14.59
CA ASP A 272 0.90 16.66 15.97
C ASP A 272 -0.21 15.59 16.04
N ARG A 273 -1.31 15.75 15.28
CA ARG A 273 -2.38 14.75 15.15
C ARG A 273 -1.85 13.44 14.55
N VAL A 274 -1.13 13.54 13.44
CA VAL A 274 -0.53 12.38 12.76
C VAL A 274 0.37 11.59 13.70
N LEU A 275 1.28 12.26 14.41
CA LEU A 275 2.18 11.58 15.34
C LEU A 275 1.42 10.92 16.51
N ALA A 276 0.41 11.60 17.05
CA ALA A 276 -0.44 11.01 18.10
C ALA A 276 -1.21 9.77 17.60
N GLU A 277 -1.63 9.78 16.35
CA GLU A 277 -2.34 8.65 15.74
C GLU A 277 -1.38 7.47 15.48
N VAL A 278 -0.16 7.76 15.02
CA VAL A 278 0.90 6.74 14.90
C VAL A 278 1.19 6.11 16.25
N ASP A 279 1.41 6.92 17.30
CA ASP A 279 1.68 6.41 18.64
C ASP A 279 0.51 5.54 19.16
N ARG A 280 -0.76 5.93 18.88
CA ARG A 280 -1.95 5.13 19.21
C ARG A 280 -1.95 3.77 18.48
N LEU A 281 -1.60 3.74 17.19
CA LEU A 281 -1.54 2.50 16.41
C LEU A 281 -0.44 1.57 16.92
N TYR A 282 0.71 2.10 17.33
CA TYR A 282 1.77 1.31 17.97
C TYR A 282 1.28 0.69 19.28
N ASP A 283 0.64 1.49 20.15
CA ASP A 283 0.09 0.99 21.42
C ASP A 283 -0.95 -0.11 21.17
N ASN A 284 -1.87 0.10 20.22
CA ASN A 284 -2.88 -0.89 19.84
C ASN A 284 -2.27 -2.17 19.28
N ALA A 285 -1.26 -2.05 18.43
CA ALA A 285 -0.57 -3.19 17.85
C ALA A 285 0.13 -4.03 18.93
N CYS A 286 0.85 -3.37 19.84
CA CYS A 286 1.51 -4.02 20.96
C CYS A 286 0.50 -4.73 21.87
N ASP A 287 -0.61 -4.07 22.23
CA ASP A 287 -1.68 -4.66 23.06
C ASP A 287 -2.34 -5.88 22.38
N ARG A 288 -2.30 -5.97 21.06
CA ARG A 288 -2.79 -7.11 20.27
C ARG A 288 -1.76 -8.21 20.06
N GLY A 289 -0.54 -8.04 20.57
CA GLY A 289 0.51 -9.06 20.51
C GLY A 289 1.41 -8.98 19.27
N PHE A 290 1.44 -7.85 18.58
CA PHE A 290 2.42 -7.59 17.52
C PHE A 290 3.69 -7.00 18.15
N ASP A 291 4.49 -7.88 18.76
CA ASP A 291 5.66 -7.51 19.58
C ASP A 291 6.69 -6.66 18.83
N LEU A 292 6.76 -6.79 17.50
CA LEU A 292 7.63 -5.99 16.64
C LEU A 292 7.36 -4.48 16.78
N LEU A 293 6.12 -4.10 17.08
CA LEU A 293 5.69 -2.71 17.25
C LEU A 293 5.66 -2.25 18.71
N CYS A 294 6.08 -3.10 19.66
CA CYS A 294 6.21 -2.69 21.06
C CYS A 294 7.46 -1.81 21.25
N PRO A 295 7.38 -0.78 22.14
CA PRO A 295 8.48 0.13 22.41
C PRO A 295 9.66 -0.55 23.15
#